data_db526f0b89605fcb40f2863d58438a3c
#
_entry.id   db526f0b89605fcb40f2863d58438a3c
#
_cell.length_a   1.000
_cell.length_b   1.000
_cell.length_c   1.000
_cell.angle_alpha   90.00
_cell.angle_beta   90.00
_cell.angle_gamma   90.00
#
_symmetry.space_group_name_H-M   'P 1'
#
loop_
_entity.id
_entity.type
_entity.pdbx_description
1 polymer ?
#
loop_
_entity_poly.entity_id
_entity_poly.type
_entity_poly.pdbx_seq_one_letter_code
_entity_poly.pdbx_strand_id
1 'polypeptide(L)'
;MIITTKTINGKIVADESGFITESENFVLSQIDNTAEKIADSLDEKPIILIAGPSGSSKTTSAMKLSSAIKKHGANVCYISMDKYFKNFTQHERELKRQGKIDLESPDRVDIDYLNNDIDTLINGGEIDIPKYDFPTNTRTLSGDKLSRNGG
;
A
#
# COMPACT_ATOMS: atom_id res chain seq x y z
N MET A 1 25.02 -5.20 0.08
CA MET A 1 25.91 -4.41 -0.78
C MET A 1 25.72 -2.94 -0.43
N ILE A 2 26.77 -2.19 -0.13
CA ILE A 2 26.68 -0.75 0.14
C ILE A 2 26.84 -0.03 -1.21
N ILE A 3 25.79 0.67 -1.65
CA ILE A 3 25.82 1.49 -2.88
C ILE A 3 26.15 2.92 -2.45
N THR A 4 27.26 3.47 -2.96
CA THR A 4 27.66 4.85 -2.67
C THR A 4 27.24 5.79 -3.79
N THR A 5 27.09 7.08 -3.49
CA THR A 5 26.84 8.14 -4.49
C THR A 5 27.89 8.14 -5.60
N LYS A 6 29.15 7.88 -5.24
CA LYS A 6 30.26 7.78 -6.22
C LYS A 6 30.05 6.62 -7.21
N THR A 7 29.58 5.47 -6.73
CA THR A 7 29.27 4.30 -7.57
C THR A 7 28.10 4.60 -8.51
N ILE A 8 27.04 5.25 -8.00
CA ILE A 8 25.86 5.63 -8.80
C ILE A 8 26.28 6.61 -9.90
N ASN A 9 26.97 7.70 -9.53
CA ASN A 9 27.41 8.71 -10.49
C ASN A 9 28.36 8.13 -11.54
N GLY A 10 29.27 7.22 -11.15
CA GLY A 10 30.15 6.54 -12.09
C GLY A 10 29.40 5.69 -13.12
N LYS A 11 28.38 4.95 -12.70
CA LYS A 11 27.53 4.16 -13.60
C LYS A 11 26.72 5.04 -14.55
N ILE A 12 26.12 6.13 -14.03
CA ILE A 12 25.33 7.08 -14.83
C ILE A 12 26.20 7.72 -15.93
N VAL A 13 27.41 8.17 -15.58
CA VAL A 13 28.34 8.79 -16.55
C VAL A 13 28.79 7.79 -17.61
N ALA A 14 28.98 6.52 -17.25
CA ALA A 14 29.42 5.48 -18.17
C ALA A 14 28.33 5.03 -19.14
N ASP A 15 27.12 4.75 -18.63
CA ASP A 15 25.94 4.33 -19.40
C ASP A 15 24.66 4.56 -18.57
N GLU A 16 24.04 5.70 -18.75
CA GLU A 16 22.82 6.08 -18.02
C GLU A 16 21.66 5.11 -18.31
N SER A 17 21.40 4.83 -19.57
CA SER A 17 20.28 3.98 -20.00
C SER A 17 20.46 2.54 -19.52
N GLY A 18 21.67 2.00 -19.63
CA GLY A 18 21.99 0.67 -19.12
C GLY A 18 21.86 0.59 -17.60
N PHE A 19 22.30 1.61 -16.87
CA PHE A 19 22.19 1.66 -15.42
C PHE A 19 20.72 1.74 -14.95
N ILE A 20 19.87 2.53 -15.62
CA ILE A 20 18.44 2.60 -15.34
C ILE A 20 17.80 1.22 -15.55
N THR A 21 18.05 0.60 -16.71
CA THR A 21 17.52 -0.72 -17.06
C THR A 21 17.97 -1.80 -16.06
N GLU A 22 19.25 -1.81 -15.68
CA GLU A 22 19.79 -2.73 -14.65
C GLU A 22 19.04 -2.55 -13.31
N SER A 23 18.84 -1.30 -12.92
CA SER A 23 18.18 -0.96 -11.65
C SER A 23 16.72 -1.37 -11.64
N GLU A 24 15.99 -1.11 -12.72
CA GLU A 24 14.58 -1.50 -12.87
C GLU A 24 14.43 -3.03 -12.88
N ASN A 25 15.27 -3.74 -13.63
CA ASN A 25 15.26 -5.21 -13.68
C ASN A 25 15.58 -5.81 -12.31
N PHE A 26 16.50 -5.21 -11.54
CA PHE A 26 16.78 -5.63 -10.18
C PHE A 26 15.54 -5.49 -9.28
N VAL A 27 14.84 -4.36 -9.32
CA VAL A 27 13.60 -4.15 -8.54
C VAL A 27 12.51 -5.13 -8.98
N LEU A 28 12.33 -5.35 -10.28
CA LEU A 28 11.34 -6.30 -10.79
C LEU A 28 11.64 -7.73 -10.35
N SER A 29 12.91 -8.15 -10.36
CA SER A 29 13.29 -9.48 -9.87
C SER A 29 13.05 -9.65 -8.37
N GLN A 30 13.25 -8.60 -7.57
CA GLN A 30 12.94 -8.60 -6.13
C GLN A 30 11.43 -8.76 -5.88
N ILE A 31 10.62 -8.06 -6.68
CA ILE A 31 9.16 -8.16 -6.59
C ILE A 31 8.70 -9.58 -6.97
N ASP A 32 9.21 -10.14 -8.06
CA ASP A 32 8.83 -11.45 -8.54
C ASP A 32 9.21 -12.57 -7.55
N ASN A 33 10.45 -12.58 -7.06
CA ASN A 33 10.92 -13.49 -6.02
C ASN A 33 10.10 -13.38 -4.71
N THR A 34 9.65 -12.19 -4.38
CA THR A 34 8.80 -11.95 -3.20
C THR A 34 7.40 -12.47 -3.45
N ALA A 35 6.85 -12.25 -4.65
CA ALA A 35 5.53 -12.69 -5.05
C ALA A 35 5.41 -14.23 -5.04
N GLU A 36 6.43 -14.94 -5.53
CA GLU A 36 6.50 -16.41 -5.47
C GLU A 36 6.39 -16.92 -4.04
N LYS A 37 7.24 -16.40 -3.12
CA LYS A 37 7.22 -16.78 -1.70
C LYS A 37 5.87 -16.48 -1.03
N ILE A 38 5.24 -15.38 -1.39
CA ILE A 38 3.93 -15.01 -0.86
C ILE A 38 2.88 -15.98 -1.39
N ALA A 39 2.86 -16.26 -2.69
CA ALA A 39 1.90 -17.18 -3.30
C ALA A 39 1.93 -18.55 -2.61
N ASP A 40 3.12 -19.05 -2.30
CA ASP A 40 3.31 -20.34 -1.63
C ASP A 40 2.83 -20.35 -0.16
N SER A 41 2.69 -19.19 0.48
CA SER A 41 2.36 -19.08 1.91
C SER A 41 1.00 -18.44 2.20
N LEU A 42 0.22 -18.09 1.19
CA LEU A 42 -1.04 -17.33 1.36
C LEU A 42 -2.11 -18.05 2.19
N ASP A 43 -2.14 -19.36 2.19
CA ASP A 43 -3.09 -20.14 2.98
C ASP A 43 -2.79 -20.05 4.49
N GLU A 44 -1.51 -19.96 4.85
CA GLU A 44 -1.08 -19.81 6.24
C GLU A 44 -1.01 -18.34 6.68
N LYS A 45 -0.68 -17.45 5.74
CA LYS A 45 -0.45 -16.01 5.98
C LYS A 45 -1.24 -15.16 4.99
N PRO A 46 -2.56 -15.02 5.20
CA PRO A 46 -3.43 -14.35 4.23
C PRO A 46 -3.27 -12.82 4.18
N ILE A 47 -2.50 -12.21 5.09
CA ILE A 47 -2.31 -10.77 5.18
C ILE A 47 -0.85 -10.42 4.92
N ILE A 48 -0.63 -9.46 4.01
CA ILE A 48 0.68 -8.92 3.68
C ILE A 48 0.68 -7.43 4.00
N LEU A 49 1.57 -7.01 4.91
CA LEU A 49 1.71 -5.61 5.29
C LEU A 49 2.89 -4.96 4.56
N ILE A 50 2.61 -3.82 3.91
CA ILE A 50 3.63 -3.00 3.26
C ILE A 50 3.73 -1.67 4.00
N ALA A 51 4.87 -1.43 4.63
CA ALA A 51 5.16 -0.22 5.37
C ALA A 51 6.30 0.58 4.73
N GLY A 52 6.30 1.89 4.95
CA GLY A 52 7.35 2.78 4.47
C GLY A 52 6.97 4.25 4.66
N PRO A 53 7.92 5.18 4.62
CA PRO A 53 7.64 6.60 4.79
C PRO A 53 6.73 7.18 3.69
N SER A 54 6.20 8.38 3.92
CA SER A 54 5.44 9.10 2.90
C SER A 54 6.29 9.30 1.64
N GLY A 55 5.69 9.16 0.46
CA GLY A 55 6.42 9.30 -0.81
C GLY A 55 7.34 8.14 -1.20
N SER A 56 7.41 7.04 -0.42
CA SER A 56 8.26 5.87 -0.71
C SER A 56 7.70 4.92 -1.78
N SER A 57 6.69 5.32 -2.53
CA SER A 57 6.05 4.50 -3.57
C SER A 57 5.39 3.20 -3.06
N LYS A 58 4.92 3.17 -1.80
CA LYS A 58 4.23 2.01 -1.21
C LYS A 58 3.08 1.50 -2.09
N THR A 59 2.21 2.39 -2.53
CA THR A 59 1.05 2.07 -3.38
C THR A 59 1.49 1.42 -4.69
N THR A 60 2.47 2.01 -5.38
CA THR A 60 3.01 1.46 -6.62
C THR A 60 3.63 0.09 -6.42
N SER A 61 4.37 -0.09 -5.33
CA SER A 61 4.98 -1.39 -4.96
C SER A 61 3.91 -2.43 -4.65
N ALA A 62 2.86 -2.06 -3.90
CA ALA A 62 1.74 -2.95 -3.62
C ALA A 62 1.01 -3.41 -4.89
N MET A 63 0.76 -2.51 -5.83
CA MET A 63 0.12 -2.84 -7.11
C MET A 63 0.99 -3.77 -7.97
N LYS A 64 2.30 -3.49 -8.07
CA LYS A 64 3.26 -4.35 -8.78
C LYS A 64 3.34 -5.73 -8.14
N LEU A 65 3.42 -5.79 -6.80
CA LEU A 65 3.47 -7.05 -6.06
C LEU A 65 2.18 -7.85 -6.23
N SER A 66 1.01 -7.23 -6.12
CA SER A 66 -0.29 -7.87 -6.37
C SER A 66 -0.36 -8.47 -7.78
N SER A 67 0.10 -7.71 -8.79
CA SER A 67 0.15 -8.19 -10.17
C SER A 67 1.11 -9.38 -10.35
N ALA A 68 2.24 -9.38 -9.65
CA ALA A 68 3.20 -10.48 -9.68
C ALA A 68 2.64 -11.73 -8.97
N ILE A 69 2.01 -11.58 -7.80
CA ILE A 69 1.36 -12.69 -7.09
C ILE A 69 0.28 -13.36 -7.96
N LYS A 70 -0.51 -12.57 -8.70
CA LYS A 70 -1.50 -13.11 -9.64
C LYS A 70 -0.87 -13.95 -10.76
N LYS A 71 0.34 -13.60 -11.23
CA LYS A 71 1.08 -14.41 -12.22
C LYS A 71 1.53 -15.76 -11.64
N HIS A 72 1.79 -15.82 -10.34
CA HIS A 72 2.08 -17.08 -9.61
C HIS A 72 0.80 -17.85 -9.22
N GLY A 73 -0.36 -17.48 -9.77
CA GLY A 73 -1.62 -18.24 -9.65
C GLY A 73 -2.41 -17.97 -8.38
N ALA A 74 -2.02 -16.98 -7.57
CA ALA A 74 -2.71 -16.63 -6.33
C ALA A 74 -3.50 -15.33 -6.46
N ASN A 75 -4.73 -15.30 -5.91
CA ASN A 75 -5.58 -14.11 -5.91
C ASN A 75 -5.34 -13.29 -4.64
N VAL A 76 -5.04 -12.02 -4.83
CA VAL A 76 -4.88 -11.05 -3.76
C VAL A 76 -5.62 -9.75 -4.10
N CYS A 77 -6.12 -9.09 -3.09
CA CYS A 77 -6.65 -7.74 -3.18
C CYS A 77 -5.78 -6.77 -2.36
N TYR A 78 -5.86 -5.50 -2.69
CA TYR A 78 -5.05 -4.46 -2.08
C TYR A 78 -5.93 -3.42 -1.39
N ILE A 79 -5.58 -3.10 -0.15
CA ILE A 79 -6.24 -2.09 0.67
C ILE A 79 -5.22 -1.00 1.07
N SER A 80 -5.58 0.27 0.91
CA SER A 80 -4.81 1.38 1.47
C SER A 80 -5.39 1.81 2.81
N MET A 81 -4.59 1.81 3.87
CA MET A 81 -5.00 2.27 5.20
C MET A 81 -5.42 3.74 5.20
N ASP A 82 -4.92 4.54 4.26
CA ASP A 82 -5.29 5.96 4.13
C ASP A 82 -6.80 6.17 3.88
N LYS A 83 -7.49 5.15 3.38
CA LYS A 83 -8.94 5.20 3.17
C LYS A 83 -9.75 5.04 4.47
N TYR A 84 -9.11 4.54 5.53
CA TYR A 84 -9.74 4.21 6.81
C TYR A 84 -9.56 5.28 7.89
N PHE A 85 -9.13 6.49 7.54
CA PHE A 85 -9.08 7.58 8.50
C PHE A 85 -10.47 7.92 9.05
N LYS A 86 -10.55 8.21 10.34
CA LYS A 86 -11.76 8.69 11.01
C LYS A 86 -12.14 10.07 10.53
N ASN A 87 -13.43 10.34 10.42
CA ASN A 87 -13.94 11.69 10.18
C ASN A 87 -13.46 12.65 11.27
N PHE A 88 -13.12 13.87 10.90
CA PHE A 88 -12.82 14.90 11.88
C PHE A 88 -14.08 15.34 12.62
N THR A 89 -13.98 15.37 13.94
CA THR A 89 -14.94 16.07 14.80
C THR A 89 -14.79 17.58 14.62
N GLN A 90 -15.76 18.36 15.11
CA GLN A 90 -15.67 19.82 15.07
C GLN A 90 -14.44 20.34 15.85
N HIS A 91 -14.14 19.72 16.98
CA HIS A 91 -12.96 20.04 17.79
C HIS A 91 -11.65 19.78 17.05
N GLU A 92 -11.52 18.63 16.38
CA GLU A 92 -10.32 18.29 15.60
C GLU A 92 -10.14 19.21 14.39
N ARG A 93 -11.22 19.66 13.76
CA ARG A 93 -11.15 20.68 12.68
C ARG A 93 -10.56 21.99 13.18
N GLU A 94 -10.90 22.39 14.40
CA GLU A 94 -10.36 23.60 15.01
C GLU A 94 -8.88 23.41 15.41
N LEU A 95 -8.51 22.27 15.98
CA LEU A 95 -7.11 21.94 16.26
C LEU A 95 -6.26 21.90 14.97
N LYS A 96 -6.82 21.41 13.86
CA LYS A 96 -6.14 21.42 12.54
C LYS A 96 -5.87 22.87 12.09
N ARG A 97 -6.86 23.78 12.20
CA ARG A 97 -6.68 25.20 11.85
C ARG A 97 -5.58 25.87 12.67
N GLN A 98 -5.41 25.43 13.92
CA GLN A 98 -4.38 25.92 14.84
C GLN A 98 -3.02 25.22 14.67
N GLY A 99 -2.91 24.22 13.79
CA GLY A 99 -1.69 23.42 13.62
C GLY A 99 -1.34 22.56 14.85
N LYS A 100 -2.33 22.21 15.68
CA LYS A 100 -2.16 21.50 16.97
C LYS A 100 -2.58 20.02 16.91
N ILE A 101 -2.91 19.49 15.73
CA ILE A 101 -3.28 18.09 15.57
C ILE A 101 -2.18 17.34 14.82
N ASP A 102 -1.84 16.16 15.32
CA ASP A 102 -0.99 15.23 14.60
C ASP A 102 -1.84 14.49 13.54
N LEU A 103 -1.61 14.81 12.27
CA LEU A 103 -2.32 14.21 11.15
C LEU A 103 -1.81 12.80 10.82
N GLU A 104 -0.62 12.44 11.27
CA GLU A 104 0.01 11.13 11.05
C GLU A 104 -0.18 10.17 12.24
N SER A 105 -0.87 10.59 13.30
CA SER A 105 -1.14 9.73 14.44
C SER A 105 -1.88 8.45 14.02
N PRO A 106 -1.42 7.27 14.45
CA PRO A 106 -2.11 6.01 14.19
C PRO A 106 -3.54 5.96 14.76
N ASP A 107 -3.85 6.76 15.78
CA ASP A 107 -5.19 6.90 16.36
C ASP A 107 -6.21 7.47 15.37
N ARG A 108 -5.73 8.08 14.30
CA ARG A 108 -6.56 8.60 13.21
C ARG A 108 -7.16 7.48 12.35
N VAL A 109 -6.57 6.32 12.34
CA VAL A 109 -7.09 5.17 11.59
C VAL A 109 -8.21 4.50 12.39
N ASP A 110 -9.30 4.18 11.71
CA ASP A 110 -10.43 3.41 12.23
C ASP A 110 -10.09 1.92 12.15
N ILE A 111 -9.35 1.46 13.16
CA ILE A 111 -8.83 0.08 13.19
C ILE A 111 -9.95 -0.94 13.25
N ASP A 112 -11.04 -0.66 13.98
CA ASP A 112 -12.18 -1.59 14.09
C ASP A 112 -12.85 -1.77 12.72
N TYR A 113 -13.05 -0.68 11.98
CA TYR A 113 -13.61 -0.74 10.65
C TYR A 113 -12.67 -1.47 9.67
N LEU A 114 -11.38 -1.17 9.71
CA LEU A 114 -10.38 -1.86 8.88
C LEU A 114 -10.35 -3.37 9.17
N ASN A 115 -10.36 -3.76 10.44
CA ASN A 115 -10.36 -5.17 10.84
C ASN A 115 -11.62 -5.90 10.36
N ASN A 116 -12.81 -5.29 10.49
CA ASN A 116 -14.04 -5.87 9.98
C ASN A 116 -14.02 -6.11 8.46
N ASP A 117 -13.46 -5.16 7.70
CA ASP A 117 -13.32 -5.30 6.26
C ASP A 117 -12.28 -6.39 5.90
N ILE A 118 -11.15 -6.45 6.61
CA ILE A 118 -10.14 -7.51 6.44
C ILE A 118 -10.75 -8.89 6.74
N ASP A 119 -11.46 -9.04 7.86
CA ASP A 119 -12.12 -10.30 8.23
C ASP A 119 -13.14 -10.73 7.19
N THR A 120 -13.92 -9.78 6.67
CA THR A 120 -14.88 -10.04 5.59
C THR A 120 -14.19 -10.59 4.35
N LEU A 121 -13.07 -9.97 3.92
CA LEU A 121 -12.32 -10.40 2.74
C LEU A 121 -11.62 -11.76 2.94
N ILE A 122 -11.05 -12.01 4.12
CA ILE A 122 -10.43 -13.31 4.45
C ILE A 122 -11.45 -14.43 4.37
N ASN A 123 -12.68 -14.19 4.84
CA ASN A 123 -13.78 -15.15 4.79
C ASN A 123 -14.48 -15.24 3.42
N GLY A 124 -13.92 -14.62 2.38
CA GLY A 124 -14.43 -14.69 1.01
C GLY A 124 -15.62 -13.77 0.72
N GLY A 125 -15.91 -12.84 1.61
CA GLY A 125 -16.94 -11.83 1.44
C GLY A 125 -16.52 -10.67 0.53
N GLU A 126 -17.41 -9.70 0.39
CA GLU A 126 -17.23 -8.49 -0.39
C GLU A 126 -17.42 -7.27 0.50
N ILE A 127 -16.60 -6.25 0.31
CA ILE A 127 -16.70 -4.97 1.02
C ILE A 127 -16.97 -3.83 0.03
N ASP A 128 -17.53 -2.73 0.54
CA ASP A 128 -17.60 -1.45 -0.17
C ASP A 128 -16.36 -0.62 0.21
N ILE A 129 -15.48 -0.36 -0.74
CA ILE A 129 -14.21 0.31 -0.47
C ILE A 129 -14.46 1.72 0.07
N PRO A 130 -13.97 2.08 1.28
CA PRO A 130 -14.08 3.44 1.76
C PRO A 130 -13.22 4.39 0.92
N LYS A 131 -13.66 5.64 0.84
CA LYS A 131 -12.93 6.75 0.25
C LYS A 131 -12.75 7.85 1.28
N TYR A 132 -11.54 8.29 1.51
CA TYR A 132 -11.24 9.40 2.39
C TYR A 132 -10.86 10.64 1.60
N ASP A 133 -11.53 11.75 1.89
CA ASP A 133 -11.25 13.05 1.31
C ASP A 133 -10.41 13.88 2.29
N PHE A 134 -9.12 14.04 2.01
CA PHE A 134 -8.17 14.77 2.84
C PHE A 134 -8.45 16.28 2.97
N PRO A 135 -8.93 16.98 1.93
CA PRO A 135 -9.35 18.36 2.05
C PRO A 135 -10.46 18.58 3.09
N THR A 136 -11.50 17.78 3.05
CA THR A 136 -12.66 17.91 3.96
C THR A 136 -12.53 17.08 5.23
N ASN A 137 -11.57 16.15 5.27
CA ASN A 137 -11.37 15.16 6.33
C ASN A 137 -12.64 14.36 6.65
N THR A 138 -13.22 13.83 5.57
CA THR A 138 -14.41 13.00 5.66
C THR A 138 -14.23 11.68 4.91
N ARG A 139 -14.77 10.61 5.48
CA ARG A 139 -14.84 9.31 4.85
C ARG A 139 -16.26 9.06 4.33
N THR A 140 -16.33 8.51 3.13
CA THR A 140 -17.56 8.06 2.47
C THR A 140 -17.34 6.66 1.90
N LEU A 141 -18.38 5.99 1.44
CA LEU A 141 -18.24 4.80 0.61
C LEU A 141 -17.99 5.21 -0.84
N SER A 142 -17.11 4.48 -1.54
CA SER A 142 -16.82 4.78 -2.96
C SER A 142 -17.90 4.26 -3.89
N GLY A 143 -18.65 3.23 -3.47
CA GLY A 143 -19.53 2.43 -4.31
C GLY A 143 -18.79 1.35 -5.10
N ASP A 144 -17.46 1.33 -5.05
CA ASP A 144 -16.65 0.28 -5.65
C ASP A 144 -16.59 -0.93 -4.70
N LYS A 145 -16.81 -2.11 -5.25
CA LYS A 145 -16.78 -3.35 -4.50
C LYS A 145 -15.40 -4.01 -4.60
N LEU A 146 -14.97 -4.63 -3.52
CA LEU A 146 -13.73 -5.40 -3.46
C LEU A 146 -14.00 -6.77 -2.85
N SER A 147 -13.51 -7.81 -3.53
CA SER A 147 -13.45 -9.17 -3.00
C SER A 147 -12.10 -9.81 -3.29
N ARG A 148 -11.72 -10.80 -2.50
CA ARG A 148 -10.46 -11.53 -2.72
C ARG A 148 -10.43 -12.26 -4.07
N ASN A 149 -11.59 -12.70 -4.56
CA ASN A 149 -11.73 -13.53 -5.77
C ASN A 149 -12.14 -12.75 -7.02
N GLY A 150 -12.39 -11.47 -6.94
CA GLY A 150 -12.98 -10.65 -8.01
C GLY A 150 -12.34 -9.27 -8.18
N GLY A 151 -11.05 -9.15 -7.89
CA GLY A 151 -10.30 -7.90 -8.13
C GLY A 151 -9.62 -7.89 -9.50
#